data_b3c35217bb977a7612f44c01a3fe2d21
#
_entry.id   b3c35217bb977a7612f44c01a3fe2d21
#
_cell.length_a   1.000
_cell.length_b   1.000
_cell.length_c   1.000
_cell.angle_alpha   90.00
_cell.angle_beta   90.00
_cell.angle_gamma   90.00
#
_symmetry.space_group_name_H-M   'P 1'
#
loop_
_entity.id
_entity.type
_entity.pdbx_description
1 polymer ?
#
loop_
_entity_poly.entity_id
_entity_poly.type
_entity_poly.pdbx_seq_one_letter_code
_entity_poly.pdbx_strand_id
1 'polypeptide(L)'
;MKPEAGQIYGNRYRLVDRIAIGGMGEVWRAHDEVILRDVAIKILKPEFMGDPGFLERFRVEARHAARVDHVGIADVYDYGEGSGSAYLVMEIVSGDSLARIIEKRIRLTEIEVLSIVEQTAKALHAAHEDGLVHRDIKPGNLLITPSGKVKITDFGIARVADQVALTATGQVMGTVQYLSPEQATGKPATASTDIYSLGIVAYEALTGRRPFTGESQMAIAMAQINDKPPAFGDDIDKRVQELVMSCLAKKPNQRPGSALDLSNRAKALRLQLEGIAATEVFDAETAPTTRVQNVEPNPETEPMTKLPVVWPWLALIGVLVVAAAGVMIAIVVSLVSEPSPSPSPSVSVSKQPSTPATEKPEATVSVFLTDVVGKKVVDASLFLTEKGLVVEALPGEALDPSDPRILDVYQAEGLGQVPVGSVVRIFYYIQGESAPAPSPTPTTTETTPPVSPPPTTGGG
;
A
#
# COMPACT_ATOMS: atom_id res chain seq x y z
N MET A 1 18.19 -13.33 22.17
CA MET A 1 18.41 -14.80 22.12
C MET A 1 18.03 -15.25 20.72
N LYS A 2 18.75 -16.20 20.11
CA LYS A 2 18.40 -16.67 18.75
C LYS A 2 17.27 -17.70 18.87
N PRO A 3 16.22 -17.66 18.03
CA PRO A 3 15.15 -18.64 18.06
C PRO A 3 15.67 -20.05 17.73
N GLU A 4 15.24 -21.07 18.49
CA GLU A 4 15.64 -22.45 18.31
C GLU A 4 14.44 -23.39 18.45
N ALA A 5 14.49 -24.58 17.79
CA ALA A 5 13.45 -25.58 17.89
C ALA A 5 13.28 -26.03 19.35
N GLY A 6 12.03 -26.23 19.78
CA GLY A 6 11.66 -26.55 21.15
C GLY A 6 11.48 -25.34 22.09
N GLN A 7 11.94 -24.14 21.71
CA GLN A 7 11.72 -22.92 22.48
C GLN A 7 10.24 -22.55 22.51
N ILE A 8 9.74 -22.06 23.67
CA ILE A 8 8.33 -21.68 23.83
C ILE A 8 8.23 -20.16 23.91
N TYR A 9 7.36 -19.57 23.08
CA TYR A 9 6.99 -18.16 23.08
C TYR A 9 5.62 -17.95 23.72
N GLY A 10 5.50 -16.90 24.55
CA GLY A 10 4.25 -16.59 25.25
C GLY A 10 3.71 -17.70 26.15
N ASN A 11 4.56 -18.64 26.61
CA ASN A 11 4.16 -19.84 27.35
C ASN A 11 3.12 -20.72 26.63
N ARG A 12 3.07 -20.62 25.29
CA ARG A 12 2.01 -21.24 24.48
C ARG A 12 2.51 -21.81 23.16
N TYR A 13 3.42 -21.15 22.46
CA TYR A 13 3.80 -21.48 21.10
C TYR A 13 5.17 -22.14 21.09
N ARG A 14 5.22 -23.47 20.93
CA ARG A 14 6.46 -24.24 20.83
C ARG A 14 6.98 -24.23 19.42
N LEU A 15 8.18 -23.70 19.18
CA LEU A 15 8.85 -23.72 17.87
C LEU A 15 9.16 -25.15 17.44
N VAL A 16 8.82 -25.48 16.19
CA VAL A 16 9.05 -26.80 15.59
C VAL A 16 10.22 -26.73 14.60
N ASP A 17 10.02 -26.02 13.49
CA ASP A 17 11.02 -25.84 12.44
C ASP A 17 10.90 -24.44 11.82
N ARG A 18 12.02 -23.98 11.26
CA ARG A 18 12.11 -22.65 10.67
C ARG A 18 11.66 -22.68 9.21
N ILE A 19 10.63 -21.86 8.89
CA ILE A 19 10.08 -21.74 7.55
C ILE A 19 10.93 -20.78 6.69
N ALA A 20 11.29 -19.61 7.24
CA ALA A 20 12.00 -18.56 6.48
C ALA A 20 12.83 -17.64 7.38
N ILE A 21 13.85 -17.00 6.77
CA ILE A 21 14.63 -15.92 7.37
C ILE A 21 14.41 -14.66 6.52
N GLY A 22 14.01 -13.58 7.17
CA GLY A 22 13.80 -12.27 6.53
C GLY A 22 14.70 -11.17 7.11
N GLY A 23 14.62 -9.98 6.51
CA GLY A 23 15.35 -8.81 6.99
C GLY A 23 15.02 -8.46 8.45
N MET A 24 13.77 -8.56 8.83
CA MET A 24 13.24 -8.14 10.13
C MET A 24 13.11 -9.25 11.17
N GLY A 25 13.24 -10.51 10.77
CA GLY A 25 13.05 -11.61 11.69
C GLY A 25 13.05 -12.97 11.01
N GLU A 26 12.65 -13.97 11.77
CA GLU A 26 12.49 -15.33 11.31
C GLU A 26 11.02 -15.76 11.40
N VAL A 27 10.58 -16.56 10.46
CA VAL A 27 9.25 -17.20 10.47
C VAL A 27 9.43 -18.67 10.78
N TRP A 28 8.75 -19.16 11.81
CA TRP A 28 8.81 -20.53 12.28
C TRP A 28 7.43 -21.18 12.20
N ARG A 29 7.38 -22.48 11.95
CA ARG A 29 6.24 -23.29 12.31
C ARG A 29 6.31 -23.54 13.82
N ALA A 30 5.20 -23.29 14.50
CA ALA A 30 5.07 -23.53 15.93
C ALA A 30 3.80 -24.32 16.23
N HIS A 31 3.83 -25.09 17.31
CA HIS A 31 2.65 -25.77 17.85
C HIS A 31 2.02 -24.93 18.95
N ASP A 32 0.75 -24.58 18.83
CA ASP A 32 -0.04 -23.94 19.86
C ASP A 32 -0.47 -24.99 20.88
N GLU A 33 0.14 -25.00 22.05
CA GLU A 33 -0.11 -26.02 23.10
C GLU A 33 -1.47 -25.86 23.79
N VAL A 34 -2.17 -24.75 23.58
CA VAL A 34 -3.49 -24.50 24.21
C VAL A 34 -4.61 -25.05 23.34
N ILE A 35 -4.61 -24.75 22.04
CA ILE A 35 -5.68 -25.18 21.12
C ILE A 35 -5.23 -26.30 20.17
N LEU A 36 -4.05 -26.85 20.39
CA LEU A 36 -3.50 -28.05 19.74
C LEU A 36 -3.52 -27.96 18.20
N ARG A 37 -3.01 -26.84 17.65
CA ARG A 37 -2.84 -26.67 16.20
C ARG A 37 -1.48 -26.09 15.85
N ASP A 38 -1.06 -26.32 14.61
CA ASP A 38 0.13 -25.65 14.07
C ASP A 38 -0.21 -24.24 13.60
N VAL A 39 0.72 -23.31 13.83
CA VAL A 39 0.65 -21.90 13.46
C VAL A 39 1.99 -21.46 12.86
N ALA A 40 2.00 -20.35 12.13
CA ALA A 40 3.21 -19.63 11.78
C ALA A 40 3.48 -18.56 12.84
N ILE A 41 4.71 -18.45 13.31
CA ILE A 41 5.13 -17.40 14.24
C ILE A 41 6.30 -16.62 13.63
N LYS A 42 6.11 -15.31 13.43
CA LYS A 42 7.14 -14.39 12.97
C LYS A 42 7.76 -13.72 14.18
N ILE A 43 9.05 -13.95 14.38
CA ILE A 43 9.82 -13.48 15.54
C ILE A 43 10.74 -12.37 15.06
N LEU A 44 10.63 -11.19 15.64
CA LEU A 44 11.46 -10.04 15.30
C LEU A 44 12.89 -10.23 15.80
N LYS A 45 13.86 -9.69 15.04
CA LYS A 45 15.25 -9.65 15.47
C LYS A 45 15.43 -8.72 16.68
N PRO A 46 16.35 -9.04 17.61
CA PRO A 46 16.59 -8.25 18.80
C PRO A 46 16.93 -6.78 18.53
N GLU A 47 17.52 -6.47 17.37
CA GLU A 47 17.89 -5.12 16.98
C GLU A 47 16.69 -4.16 16.87
N PHE A 48 15.49 -4.67 16.57
CA PHE A 48 14.27 -3.88 16.54
C PHE A 48 13.64 -3.64 17.91
N MET A 49 14.08 -4.38 18.94
CA MET A 49 13.57 -4.23 20.30
C MET A 49 14.05 -2.95 21.00
N GLY A 50 15.12 -2.34 20.50
CA GLY A 50 15.67 -1.10 21.03
C GLY A 50 14.92 0.18 20.60
N ASP A 51 13.98 0.09 19.69
CA ASP A 51 13.15 1.22 19.22
C ASP A 51 11.70 1.09 19.70
N PRO A 52 11.31 1.82 20.77
CA PRO A 52 9.94 1.78 21.28
C PRO A 52 8.91 2.26 20.25
N GLY A 53 9.26 3.21 19.39
CA GLY A 53 8.39 3.69 18.32
C GLY A 53 8.14 2.63 17.26
N PHE A 54 9.15 1.80 16.95
CA PHE A 54 8.97 0.66 16.05
C PHE A 54 8.02 -0.39 16.65
N LEU A 55 8.21 -0.75 17.91
CA LEU A 55 7.36 -1.75 18.58
C LEU A 55 5.91 -1.29 18.69
N GLU A 56 5.66 -0.03 19.01
CA GLU A 56 4.29 0.49 19.07
C GLU A 56 3.62 0.46 17.68
N ARG A 57 4.33 0.89 16.63
CA ARG A 57 3.82 0.77 15.26
C ARG A 57 3.54 -0.68 14.87
N PHE A 58 4.48 -1.59 15.16
CA PHE A 58 4.31 -3.02 14.90
C PHE A 58 3.08 -3.59 15.61
N ARG A 59 2.84 -3.20 16.86
CA ARG A 59 1.65 -3.58 17.65
C ARG A 59 0.35 -3.04 17.04
N VAL A 60 0.34 -1.77 16.63
CA VAL A 60 -0.83 -1.14 16.00
C VAL A 60 -1.18 -1.83 14.68
N GLU A 61 -0.19 -2.10 13.84
CA GLU A 61 -0.42 -2.77 12.55
C GLU A 61 -0.82 -4.24 12.71
N ALA A 62 -0.24 -4.95 13.68
CA ALA A 62 -0.69 -6.29 14.03
C ALA A 62 -2.18 -6.32 14.40
N ARG A 63 -2.65 -5.32 15.19
CA ARG A 63 -4.07 -5.17 15.52
C ARG A 63 -4.95 -4.83 14.32
N HIS A 64 -4.45 -4.02 13.39
CA HIS A 64 -5.19 -3.73 12.15
C HIS A 64 -5.28 -4.95 11.26
N ALA A 65 -4.16 -5.68 11.06
CA ALA A 65 -4.14 -6.91 10.28
C ALA A 65 -5.07 -7.99 10.85
N ALA A 66 -5.19 -8.06 12.19
CA ALA A 66 -6.08 -9.02 12.86
C ALA A 66 -7.59 -8.72 12.69
N ARG A 67 -7.97 -7.54 12.16
CA ARG A 67 -9.38 -7.21 11.89
C ARG A 67 -9.84 -7.68 10.52
N VAL A 68 -8.92 -7.84 9.59
CA VAL A 68 -9.26 -8.20 8.22
C VAL A 68 -9.53 -9.69 8.14
N ASP A 69 -10.78 -10.06 7.90
CA ASP A 69 -11.22 -11.44 7.67
C ASP A 69 -11.51 -11.64 6.18
N HIS A 70 -10.63 -12.32 5.48
CA HIS A 70 -10.80 -12.64 4.07
C HIS A 70 -10.04 -13.92 3.68
N VAL A 71 -10.69 -14.82 2.96
CA VAL A 71 -10.14 -16.14 2.56
C VAL A 71 -8.80 -16.06 1.80
N GLY A 72 -8.49 -14.93 1.18
CA GLY A 72 -7.23 -14.65 0.47
C GLY A 72 -6.16 -13.95 1.32
N ILE A 73 -6.37 -13.79 2.63
CA ILE A 73 -5.42 -13.19 3.57
C ILE A 73 -5.09 -14.24 4.65
N ALA A 74 -3.84 -14.34 5.04
CA ALA A 74 -3.46 -15.17 6.18
C ALA A 74 -3.90 -14.48 7.48
N ASP A 75 -4.71 -15.19 8.29
CA ASP A 75 -5.23 -14.67 9.54
C ASP A 75 -4.11 -14.36 10.54
N VAL A 76 -4.26 -13.26 11.27
CA VAL A 76 -3.43 -12.95 12.43
C VAL A 76 -4.16 -13.38 13.68
N TYR A 77 -3.55 -14.29 14.46
CA TYR A 77 -4.17 -14.91 15.64
C TYR A 77 -3.76 -14.26 16.94
N ASP A 78 -2.50 -13.83 17.06
CA ASP A 78 -1.97 -13.33 18.32
C ASP A 78 -0.72 -12.46 18.10
N TYR A 79 -0.43 -11.63 19.06
CA TYR A 79 0.77 -10.82 19.15
C TYR A 79 1.31 -10.89 20.57
N GLY A 80 2.62 -11.01 20.74
CA GLY A 80 3.22 -11.01 22.06
C GLY A 80 4.61 -10.39 22.08
N GLU A 81 5.00 -9.99 23.28
CA GLU A 81 6.34 -9.52 23.60
C GLU A 81 6.88 -10.34 24.77
N GLY A 82 8.10 -10.79 24.67
CA GLY A 82 8.74 -11.57 25.72
C GLY A 82 10.09 -12.10 25.30
N SER A 83 10.90 -12.51 26.26
CA SER A 83 12.23 -13.09 26.04
C SER A 83 13.17 -12.21 25.20
N GLY A 84 12.99 -10.88 25.25
CA GLY A 84 13.78 -9.91 24.48
C GLY A 84 13.43 -9.89 22.98
N SER A 85 12.22 -10.32 22.60
CA SER A 85 11.72 -10.29 21.22
C SER A 85 10.22 -10.00 21.19
N ALA A 86 9.73 -9.44 20.07
CA ALA A 86 8.31 -9.39 19.77
C ALA A 86 8.00 -10.42 18.68
N TYR A 87 6.79 -10.95 18.71
CA TYR A 87 6.37 -11.97 17.76
C TYR A 87 4.91 -11.80 17.35
N LEU A 88 4.61 -12.26 16.14
CA LEU A 88 3.27 -12.29 15.57
C LEU A 88 2.92 -13.74 15.23
N VAL A 89 1.76 -14.19 15.68
CA VAL A 89 1.23 -15.53 15.40
C VAL A 89 0.17 -15.43 14.32
N MET A 90 0.29 -16.26 13.29
CA MET A 90 -0.58 -16.19 12.13
C MET A 90 -0.91 -17.59 11.58
N GLU A 91 -1.85 -17.63 10.65
CA GLU A 91 -2.20 -18.83 9.91
C GLU A 91 -0.97 -19.44 9.25
N ILE A 92 -0.80 -20.74 9.45
CA ILE A 92 0.18 -21.52 8.68
C ILE A 92 -0.46 -21.91 7.34
N VAL A 93 0.02 -21.32 6.27
CA VAL A 93 -0.49 -21.56 4.92
C VAL A 93 0.29 -22.68 4.26
N SER A 94 -0.39 -23.79 3.92
CA SER A 94 0.20 -24.88 3.15
C SER A 94 0.27 -24.51 1.67
N GLY A 95 1.49 -24.38 1.13
CA GLY A 95 1.71 -24.01 -0.27
C GLY A 95 3.12 -23.50 -0.54
N ASP A 96 3.41 -23.19 -1.79
CA ASP A 96 4.66 -22.56 -2.21
C ASP A 96 4.44 -21.04 -2.39
N SER A 97 5.46 -20.25 -2.11
CA SER A 97 5.41 -18.83 -2.49
C SER A 97 5.46 -18.68 -4.02
N LEU A 98 4.78 -17.66 -4.54
CA LEU A 98 4.83 -17.35 -5.97
C LEU A 98 6.28 -17.11 -6.45
N ALA A 99 7.14 -16.57 -5.59
CA ALA A 99 8.57 -16.44 -5.89
C ALA A 99 9.21 -17.78 -6.23
N ARG A 100 8.96 -18.80 -5.40
CA ARG A 100 9.49 -20.15 -5.62
C ARG A 100 8.88 -20.82 -6.86
N ILE A 101 7.60 -20.53 -7.15
CA ILE A 101 6.94 -21.05 -8.35
C ILE A 101 7.56 -20.41 -9.61
N ILE A 102 7.77 -19.08 -9.64
CA ILE A 102 8.43 -18.38 -10.75
C ILE A 102 9.87 -18.91 -10.93
N GLU A 103 10.63 -19.07 -9.84
CA GLU A 103 11.99 -19.60 -9.90
C GLU A 103 12.04 -21.00 -10.55
N LYS A 104 11.11 -21.89 -10.20
CA LYS A 104 11.03 -23.25 -10.75
C LYS A 104 10.56 -23.29 -12.20
N ARG A 105 9.63 -22.42 -12.60
CA ARG A 105 8.92 -22.51 -13.89
C ARG A 105 9.36 -21.44 -14.88
N ILE A 106 10.16 -20.46 -14.43
CA ILE A 106 10.61 -19.27 -15.16
C ILE A 106 9.44 -18.30 -15.40
N ARG A 107 8.35 -18.77 -16.01
CA ARG A 107 7.14 -17.97 -16.27
C ARG A 107 5.86 -18.81 -16.10
N LEU A 108 4.75 -18.13 -15.89
CA LEU A 108 3.42 -18.70 -15.77
C LEU A 108 2.60 -18.38 -17.02
N THR A 109 1.52 -19.14 -17.24
CA THR A 109 0.55 -18.85 -18.30
C THR A 109 -0.29 -17.62 -17.96
N GLU A 110 -0.87 -17.00 -18.97
CA GLU A 110 -1.76 -15.82 -18.78
C GLU A 110 -2.94 -16.13 -17.86
N ILE A 111 -3.56 -17.31 -18.04
CA ILE A 111 -4.70 -17.75 -17.22
C ILE A 111 -4.29 -17.86 -15.73
N GLU A 112 -3.13 -18.45 -15.46
CA GLU A 112 -2.61 -18.54 -14.09
C GLU A 112 -2.32 -17.16 -13.50
N VAL A 113 -1.66 -16.28 -14.26
CA VAL A 113 -1.35 -14.92 -13.78
C VAL A 113 -2.62 -14.12 -13.54
N LEU A 114 -3.60 -14.18 -14.46
CA LEU A 114 -4.88 -13.51 -14.27
C LEU A 114 -5.65 -14.04 -13.06
N SER A 115 -5.60 -15.36 -12.80
CA SER A 115 -6.19 -15.95 -11.59
C SER A 115 -5.50 -15.45 -10.31
N ILE A 116 -4.16 -15.34 -10.32
CA ILE A 116 -3.41 -14.79 -9.18
C ILE A 116 -3.75 -13.32 -8.97
N VAL A 117 -3.78 -12.51 -10.04
CA VAL A 117 -4.14 -11.08 -9.97
C VAL A 117 -5.56 -10.90 -9.47
N GLU A 118 -6.54 -11.65 -10.00
CA GLU A 118 -7.95 -11.62 -9.57
C GLU A 118 -8.07 -11.85 -8.06
N GLN A 119 -7.48 -12.95 -7.57
CA GLN A 119 -7.60 -13.34 -6.17
C GLN A 119 -6.85 -12.38 -5.24
N THR A 120 -5.62 -11.99 -5.60
CA THR A 120 -4.81 -11.05 -4.81
C THR A 120 -5.49 -9.68 -4.74
N ALA A 121 -5.95 -9.16 -5.87
CA ALA A 121 -6.61 -7.86 -5.92
C ALA A 121 -7.93 -7.86 -5.13
N LYS A 122 -8.70 -8.97 -5.14
CA LYS A 122 -9.89 -9.11 -4.31
C LYS A 122 -9.57 -9.09 -2.81
N ALA A 123 -8.51 -9.77 -2.40
CA ALA A 123 -8.05 -9.78 -1.02
C ALA A 123 -7.52 -8.41 -0.57
N LEU A 124 -6.74 -7.74 -1.43
CA LEU A 124 -6.28 -6.37 -1.19
C LEU A 124 -7.45 -5.39 -1.04
N HIS A 125 -8.50 -5.54 -1.85
CA HIS A 125 -9.68 -4.68 -1.72
C HIS A 125 -10.30 -4.80 -0.33
N ALA A 126 -10.47 -6.02 0.20
CA ALA A 126 -11.00 -6.21 1.55
C ALA A 126 -10.13 -5.50 2.61
N ALA A 127 -8.81 -5.59 2.51
CA ALA A 127 -7.91 -4.87 3.40
C ALA A 127 -8.01 -3.34 3.24
N HIS A 128 -8.15 -2.85 2.01
CA HIS A 128 -8.27 -1.41 1.73
C HIS A 128 -9.58 -0.81 2.28
N GLU A 129 -10.69 -1.56 2.26
CA GLU A 129 -11.96 -1.13 2.87
C GLU A 129 -11.83 -0.95 4.40
N ASP A 130 -10.98 -1.76 5.04
CA ASP A 130 -10.63 -1.62 6.46
C ASP A 130 -9.52 -0.58 6.72
N GLY A 131 -9.12 0.18 5.70
CA GLY A 131 -8.07 1.19 5.79
C GLY A 131 -6.64 0.63 5.86
N LEU A 132 -6.46 -0.68 5.63
CA LEU A 132 -5.16 -1.34 5.68
C LEU A 132 -4.54 -1.45 4.28
N VAL A 133 -3.41 -0.79 4.06
CA VAL A 133 -2.59 -0.89 2.83
C VAL A 133 -1.45 -1.88 3.08
N HIS A 134 -1.20 -2.80 2.14
CA HIS A 134 -0.19 -3.84 2.33
C HIS A 134 1.25 -3.32 2.24
N ARG A 135 1.55 -2.41 1.32
CA ARG A 135 2.84 -1.70 1.13
C ARG A 135 4.04 -2.55 0.70
N ASP A 136 3.96 -3.88 0.73
CA ASP A 136 5.05 -4.81 0.39
C ASP A 136 4.55 -6.02 -0.44
N ILE A 137 3.69 -5.77 -1.43
CA ILE A 137 3.26 -6.82 -2.37
C ILE A 137 4.45 -7.25 -3.22
N LYS A 138 4.79 -8.54 -3.12
CA LYS A 138 5.86 -9.19 -3.88
C LYS A 138 5.59 -10.70 -3.97
N PRO A 139 6.23 -11.44 -4.90
CA PRO A 139 5.97 -12.86 -5.07
C PRO A 139 6.23 -13.69 -3.79
N GLY A 140 7.14 -13.25 -2.93
CA GLY A 140 7.44 -13.94 -1.66
C GLY A 140 6.30 -13.88 -0.64
N ASN A 141 5.43 -12.87 -0.72
CA ASN A 141 4.30 -12.65 0.18
C ASN A 141 2.97 -13.19 -0.37
N LEU A 142 2.99 -13.82 -1.55
CA LEU A 142 1.82 -14.47 -2.17
C LEU A 142 2.03 -15.98 -2.11
N LEU A 143 1.31 -16.67 -1.24
CA LEU A 143 1.36 -18.11 -1.10
C LEU A 143 0.27 -18.74 -1.95
N ILE A 144 0.66 -19.72 -2.76
CA ILE A 144 -0.25 -20.46 -3.65
C ILE A 144 -0.45 -21.84 -3.05
N THR A 145 -1.68 -22.14 -2.63
CA THR A 145 -2.03 -23.46 -2.08
C THR A 145 -2.07 -24.52 -3.21
N PRO A 146 -2.01 -25.81 -2.87
CA PRO A 146 -2.17 -26.89 -3.86
C PRO A 146 -3.49 -26.83 -4.65
N SER A 147 -4.53 -26.19 -4.11
CA SER A 147 -5.81 -25.97 -4.79
C SER A 147 -5.83 -24.72 -5.68
N GLY A 148 -4.69 -24.03 -5.85
CA GLY A 148 -4.61 -22.79 -6.65
C GLY A 148 -5.17 -21.55 -5.97
N LYS A 149 -5.49 -21.60 -4.67
CA LYS A 149 -5.91 -20.40 -3.92
C LYS A 149 -4.70 -19.57 -3.54
N VAL A 150 -4.85 -18.25 -3.63
CA VAL A 150 -3.84 -17.28 -3.21
C VAL A 150 -4.12 -16.84 -1.79
N LYS A 151 -3.08 -16.83 -0.96
CA LYS A 151 -3.08 -16.23 0.38
C LYS A 151 -2.00 -15.15 0.46
N ILE A 152 -2.38 -13.94 0.82
CA ILE A 152 -1.46 -12.82 1.10
C ILE A 152 -0.96 -12.98 2.53
N THR A 153 0.35 -12.86 2.72
CA THR A 153 1.00 -12.88 4.04
C THR A 153 1.81 -11.61 4.25
N ASP A 154 2.25 -11.38 5.48
CA ASP A 154 3.17 -10.29 5.81
C ASP A 154 2.66 -8.91 5.37
N PHE A 155 1.40 -8.56 5.68
CA PHE A 155 0.95 -7.19 5.61
C PHE A 155 2.02 -6.30 6.24
N GLY A 156 2.35 -5.19 5.61
CA GLY A 156 3.56 -4.38 5.85
C GLY A 156 3.81 -3.87 7.27
N ILE A 157 3.51 -4.74 8.25
CA ILE A 157 3.57 -4.56 9.69
C ILE A 157 4.91 -3.96 10.15
N ALA A 158 5.92 -4.07 9.31
CA ALA A 158 7.26 -3.63 9.65
C ALA A 158 7.76 -2.44 8.80
N ARG A 159 7.02 -2.01 7.77
CA ARG A 159 7.43 -0.89 6.89
C ARG A 159 6.95 0.49 7.33
N VAL A 160 6.17 0.60 8.41
CA VAL A 160 5.80 1.91 8.98
C VAL A 160 7.00 2.62 9.62
N ALA A 161 8.03 1.87 10.03
CA ALA A 161 9.28 2.48 10.49
C ALA A 161 10.19 2.97 9.35
N ASP A 162 10.08 2.32 8.19
CA ASP A 162 10.81 2.64 6.99
C ASP A 162 9.83 3.25 5.96
N GLN A 163 9.38 4.47 6.18
CA GLN A 163 9.21 5.33 5.04
C GLN A 163 10.60 5.34 4.41
N VAL A 164 10.75 4.58 3.33
CA VAL A 164 11.97 4.60 2.53
C VAL A 164 12.05 6.00 1.93
N ALA A 165 12.39 6.96 2.78
CA ALA A 165 13.14 8.07 2.30
C ALA A 165 14.43 7.41 1.81
N LEU A 166 14.72 7.58 0.53
CA LEU A 166 16.07 7.49 0.01
C LEU A 166 16.94 8.17 1.06
N THR A 167 17.49 7.38 2.00
CA THR A 167 18.23 7.98 3.10
C THR A 167 19.37 8.75 2.51
N ALA A 168 19.72 9.91 3.07
CA ALA A 168 20.86 10.73 2.66
C ALA A 168 22.18 9.92 2.55
N THR A 169 22.19 8.68 3.06
CA THR A 169 23.29 7.72 3.01
C THR A 169 23.24 6.80 1.77
N GLY A 170 22.22 6.91 0.89
CA GLY A 170 22.12 6.07 -0.33
C GLY A 170 21.83 4.58 -0.05
N GLN A 171 21.60 4.19 1.21
CA GLN A 171 21.21 2.84 1.56
C GLN A 171 19.67 2.76 1.60
N VAL A 172 19.12 1.98 0.70
CA VAL A 172 17.70 1.64 0.70
C VAL A 172 17.53 0.35 1.49
N MET A 173 16.90 0.43 2.65
CA MET A 173 16.64 -0.75 3.48
C MET A 173 15.38 -1.45 2.95
N GLY A 174 15.51 -2.65 2.41
CA GLY A 174 14.39 -3.49 1.94
C GLY A 174 14.38 -3.78 0.43
N THR A 175 13.31 -4.45 -0.02
CA THR A 175 13.17 -4.89 -1.42
C THR A 175 12.63 -3.74 -2.29
N VAL A 176 13.52 -3.05 -3.03
CA VAL A 176 13.14 -1.93 -3.93
C VAL A 176 12.49 -2.39 -5.24
N GLN A 177 12.61 -3.66 -5.55
CA GLN A 177 12.25 -4.25 -6.84
C GLN A 177 10.75 -4.20 -7.16
N TYR A 178 9.90 -4.06 -6.12
CA TYR A 178 8.44 -3.99 -6.23
C TYR A 178 7.89 -2.66 -5.70
N LEU A 179 8.78 -1.71 -5.41
CA LEU A 179 8.43 -0.43 -4.81
C LEU A 179 7.67 0.45 -5.83
N SER A 180 6.59 1.08 -5.41
CA SER A 180 5.90 2.04 -6.27
C SER A 180 6.67 3.37 -6.39
N PRO A 181 6.45 4.16 -7.47
CA PRO A 181 7.09 5.47 -7.63
C PRO A 181 6.86 6.42 -6.46
N GLU A 182 5.65 6.43 -5.90
CA GLU A 182 5.32 7.24 -4.73
C GLU A 182 6.10 6.80 -3.49
N GLN A 183 6.25 5.50 -3.24
CA GLN A 183 7.09 5.01 -2.14
C GLN A 183 8.57 5.35 -2.36
N ALA A 184 9.07 5.20 -3.58
CA ALA A 184 10.45 5.55 -3.93
C ALA A 184 10.74 7.05 -3.73
N THR A 185 9.72 7.91 -3.83
CA THR A 185 9.82 9.36 -3.57
C THR A 185 9.42 9.76 -2.15
N GLY A 186 9.25 8.80 -1.22
CA GLY A 186 8.91 9.08 0.17
C GLY A 186 7.48 9.59 0.42
N LYS A 187 6.60 9.48 -0.59
CA LYS A 187 5.18 9.84 -0.44
C LYS A 187 4.42 8.72 0.27
N PRO A 188 3.32 9.05 0.95
CA PRO A 188 2.48 8.05 1.61
C PRO A 188 2.00 6.96 0.66
N ALA A 189 2.06 5.71 1.10
CA ALA A 189 1.48 4.58 0.39
C ALA A 189 -0.05 4.60 0.48
N THR A 190 -0.71 4.22 -0.60
CA THR A 190 -2.17 4.16 -0.73
C THR A 190 -2.59 2.81 -1.33
N ALA A 191 -3.88 2.53 -1.44
CA ALA A 191 -4.40 1.37 -2.16
C ALA A 191 -3.81 1.24 -3.58
N SER A 192 -3.57 2.35 -4.25
CA SER A 192 -2.95 2.38 -5.58
C SER A 192 -1.48 1.93 -5.60
N THR A 193 -0.79 2.01 -4.46
CA THR A 193 0.56 1.49 -4.27
C THR A 193 0.59 -0.04 -4.43
N ASP A 194 -0.34 -0.74 -3.78
CA ASP A 194 -0.46 -2.20 -3.86
C ASP A 194 -0.82 -2.66 -5.27
N ILE A 195 -1.68 -1.89 -5.98
CA ILE A 195 -2.01 -2.15 -7.39
C ILE A 195 -0.77 -2.10 -8.28
N TYR A 196 0.11 -1.10 -8.08
CA TYR A 196 1.36 -1.00 -8.82
C TYR A 196 2.29 -2.19 -8.55
N SER A 197 2.50 -2.52 -7.27
CA SER A 197 3.33 -3.64 -6.87
C SER A 197 2.80 -4.97 -7.41
N LEU A 198 1.46 -5.17 -7.43
CA LEU A 198 0.83 -6.33 -8.05
C LEU A 198 1.03 -6.33 -9.57
N GLY A 199 1.05 -5.17 -10.22
CA GLY A 199 1.42 -5.02 -11.63
C GLY A 199 2.86 -5.50 -11.92
N ILE A 200 3.83 -5.16 -11.05
CA ILE A 200 5.22 -5.66 -11.14
C ILE A 200 5.26 -7.19 -11.00
N VAL A 201 4.51 -7.74 -10.04
CA VAL A 201 4.41 -9.20 -9.83
C VAL A 201 3.82 -9.89 -11.06
N ALA A 202 2.75 -9.34 -11.62
CA ALA A 202 2.12 -9.90 -12.83
C ALA A 202 3.06 -9.85 -14.04
N TYR A 203 3.76 -8.73 -14.24
CA TYR A 203 4.78 -8.60 -15.30
C TYR A 203 5.87 -9.66 -15.16
N GLU A 204 6.43 -9.81 -13.96
CA GLU A 204 7.47 -10.81 -13.68
C GLU A 204 6.96 -12.24 -13.88
N ALA A 205 5.76 -12.55 -13.43
CA ALA A 205 5.17 -13.87 -13.58
C ALA A 205 4.92 -14.25 -15.06
N LEU A 206 4.54 -13.28 -15.90
CA LEU A 206 4.34 -13.49 -17.35
C LEU A 206 5.65 -13.63 -18.12
N THR A 207 6.66 -12.82 -17.76
CA THR A 207 7.90 -12.70 -18.57
C THR A 207 9.10 -13.45 -18.01
N GLY A 208 9.02 -13.86 -16.72
CA GLY A 208 10.17 -14.40 -15.97
C GLY A 208 11.21 -13.35 -15.59
N ARG A 209 10.92 -12.07 -15.83
CA ARG A 209 11.85 -10.96 -15.58
C ARG A 209 11.12 -9.78 -14.96
N ARG A 210 11.76 -9.10 -14.03
CA ARG A 210 11.24 -7.85 -13.49
C ARG A 210 11.34 -6.73 -14.52
N PRO A 211 10.36 -5.81 -14.58
CA PRO A 211 10.36 -4.71 -15.54
C PRO A 211 11.49 -3.70 -15.29
N PHE A 212 11.92 -3.57 -14.04
CA PHE A 212 12.97 -2.62 -13.65
C PHE A 212 14.08 -3.34 -12.92
N THR A 213 15.32 -3.19 -13.44
CA THR A 213 16.54 -3.77 -12.92
C THR A 213 17.64 -2.70 -12.91
N GLY A 214 18.70 -2.91 -12.17
CA GLY A 214 19.82 -1.97 -12.10
C GLY A 214 20.96 -2.53 -11.25
N GLU A 215 22.15 -1.95 -11.40
CA GLU A 215 23.36 -2.35 -10.68
C GLU A 215 23.31 -2.03 -9.18
N SER A 216 22.44 -1.12 -8.77
CA SER A 216 22.23 -0.73 -7.38
C SER A 216 20.75 -0.61 -7.05
N GLN A 217 20.42 -0.67 -5.77
CA GLN A 217 19.05 -0.42 -5.29
C GLN A 217 18.56 0.97 -5.67
N MET A 218 19.47 1.96 -5.67
CA MET A 218 19.20 3.32 -6.13
C MET A 218 18.82 3.34 -7.61
N ALA A 219 19.57 2.67 -8.47
CA ALA A 219 19.29 2.60 -9.90
C ALA A 219 17.90 1.97 -10.15
N ILE A 220 17.55 0.90 -9.41
CA ILE A 220 16.23 0.29 -9.50
C ILE A 220 15.13 1.27 -9.04
N ALA A 221 15.32 1.98 -7.92
CA ALA A 221 14.36 2.96 -7.43
C ALA A 221 14.16 4.10 -8.44
N MET A 222 15.21 4.60 -9.05
CA MET A 222 15.13 5.62 -10.09
C MET A 222 14.40 5.12 -11.35
N ALA A 223 14.63 3.87 -11.75
CA ALA A 223 13.90 3.24 -12.84
C ALA A 223 12.38 3.10 -12.51
N GLN A 224 12.04 2.76 -11.26
CA GLN A 224 10.64 2.76 -10.80
C GLN A 224 9.98 4.13 -10.95
N ILE A 225 10.73 5.22 -10.71
CA ILE A 225 10.20 6.58 -10.80
C ILE A 225 10.07 7.03 -12.26
N ASN A 226 11.11 6.82 -13.08
CA ASN A 226 11.27 7.52 -14.35
C ASN A 226 11.06 6.64 -15.59
N ASP A 227 11.44 5.36 -15.55
CA ASP A 227 11.52 4.55 -16.74
C ASP A 227 10.15 3.92 -17.10
N LYS A 228 9.91 3.79 -18.39
CA LYS A 228 8.75 3.02 -18.86
C LYS A 228 9.05 1.53 -18.73
N PRO A 229 8.05 0.71 -18.32
CA PRO A 229 8.21 -0.74 -18.34
C PRO A 229 8.54 -1.19 -19.80
N PRO A 230 9.42 -2.19 -19.99
CA PRO A 230 9.65 -2.77 -21.29
C PRO A 230 8.36 -3.33 -21.90
N ALA A 231 8.22 -3.32 -23.20
CA ALA A 231 7.10 -3.94 -23.89
C ALA A 231 7.11 -5.46 -23.68
N PHE A 232 5.95 -6.07 -23.67
CA PHE A 232 5.83 -7.54 -23.71
C PHE A 232 6.17 -8.09 -25.09
N GLY A 233 6.46 -9.38 -25.18
CA GLY A 233 6.55 -10.09 -26.46
C GLY A 233 5.19 -10.31 -27.11
N ASP A 234 5.20 -10.67 -28.38
CA ASP A 234 3.97 -10.95 -29.16
C ASP A 234 3.27 -12.25 -28.73
N ASP A 235 3.90 -13.04 -27.86
CA ASP A 235 3.40 -14.30 -27.32
C ASP A 235 2.40 -14.11 -26.15
N ILE A 236 2.12 -12.88 -25.76
CA ILE A 236 1.16 -12.53 -24.71
C ILE A 236 -0.01 -11.75 -25.32
N ASP A 237 -1.25 -12.13 -24.98
CA ASP A 237 -2.47 -11.46 -25.44
C ASP A 237 -2.41 -9.96 -25.13
N LYS A 238 -2.73 -9.12 -26.13
CA LYS A 238 -2.66 -7.66 -26.00
C LYS A 238 -3.52 -7.11 -24.87
N ARG A 239 -4.67 -7.73 -24.60
CA ARG A 239 -5.56 -7.31 -23.51
C ARG A 239 -4.93 -7.58 -22.14
N VAL A 240 -4.16 -8.68 -21.99
CA VAL A 240 -3.39 -8.99 -20.78
C VAL A 240 -2.26 -7.99 -20.61
N GLN A 241 -1.53 -7.68 -21.71
CA GLN A 241 -0.51 -6.63 -21.71
C GLN A 241 -1.07 -5.29 -21.23
N GLU A 242 -2.20 -4.85 -21.81
CA GLU A 242 -2.86 -3.57 -21.45
C GLU A 242 -3.28 -3.53 -19.99
N LEU A 243 -3.85 -4.62 -19.44
CA LEU A 243 -4.22 -4.71 -18.04
C LEU A 243 -3.01 -4.52 -17.13
N VAL A 244 -1.93 -5.28 -17.36
CA VAL A 244 -0.72 -5.22 -16.53
C VAL A 244 -0.02 -3.86 -16.68
N MET A 245 0.09 -3.33 -17.91
CA MET A 245 0.70 -2.01 -18.14
C MET A 245 -0.11 -0.88 -17.49
N SER A 246 -1.43 -1.00 -17.41
CA SER A 246 -2.26 -0.02 -16.68
C SER A 246 -1.92 0.04 -15.20
N CYS A 247 -1.61 -1.09 -14.56
CA CYS A 247 -1.15 -1.13 -13.17
C CYS A 247 0.20 -0.43 -12.99
N LEU A 248 1.08 -0.49 -14.01
CA LEU A 248 2.44 0.07 -13.98
C LEU A 248 2.51 1.56 -14.33
N ALA A 249 1.37 2.24 -14.48
CA ALA A 249 1.33 3.69 -14.68
C ALA A 249 2.02 4.41 -13.52
N LYS A 250 2.90 5.39 -13.85
CA LYS A 250 3.69 6.10 -12.84
C LYS A 250 2.83 6.96 -11.91
N LYS A 251 1.80 7.60 -12.47
CA LYS A 251 0.85 8.39 -11.67
C LYS A 251 -0.24 7.49 -11.09
N PRO A 252 -0.50 7.50 -9.77
CA PRO A 252 -1.49 6.66 -9.12
C PRO A 252 -2.90 6.76 -9.74
N ASN A 253 -3.32 7.95 -10.16
CA ASN A 253 -4.63 8.21 -10.76
C ASN A 253 -4.80 7.68 -12.20
N GLN A 254 -3.75 7.14 -12.80
CA GLN A 254 -3.78 6.49 -14.12
C GLN A 254 -3.83 4.96 -14.02
N ARG A 255 -3.78 4.41 -12.81
CA ARG A 255 -3.92 2.98 -12.52
C ARG A 255 -5.39 2.61 -12.39
N PRO A 256 -5.76 1.31 -12.34
CA PRO A 256 -7.11 0.88 -11.99
C PRO A 256 -7.64 1.61 -10.74
N GLY A 257 -8.90 2.06 -10.77
CA GLY A 257 -9.48 2.93 -9.75
C GLY A 257 -9.55 2.32 -8.35
N SER A 258 -9.56 0.98 -8.26
CA SER A 258 -9.50 0.23 -7.01
C SER A 258 -8.95 -1.17 -7.26
N ALA A 259 -8.56 -1.86 -6.20
CA ALA A 259 -8.17 -3.27 -6.28
C ALA A 259 -9.36 -4.16 -6.73
N LEU A 260 -10.61 -3.80 -6.40
CA LEU A 260 -11.78 -4.50 -6.90
C LEU A 260 -11.96 -4.33 -8.41
N ASP A 261 -11.74 -3.12 -8.94
CA ASP A 261 -11.77 -2.87 -10.39
C ASP A 261 -10.73 -3.75 -11.11
N LEU A 262 -9.50 -3.81 -10.59
CA LEU A 262 -8.46 -4.69 -11.12
C LEU A 262 -8.87 -6.17 -11.07
N SER A 263 -9.41 -6.63 -9.94
CA SER A 263 -9.91 -8.01 -9.77
C SER A 263 -10.97 -8.36 -10.81
N ASN A 264 -11.96 -7.49 -11.00
CA ASN A 264 -13.05 -7.70 -11.93
C ASN A 264 -12.55 -7.74 -13.39
N ARG A 265 -11.62 -6.87 -13.79
CA ARG A 265 -11.00 -6.88 -15.11
C ARG A 265 -10.19 -8.14 -15.36
N ALA A 266 -9.37 -8.56 -14.38
CA ALA A 266 -8.58 -9.79 -14.47
C ALA A 266 -9.49 -11.03 -14.61
N LYS A 267 -10.57 -11.10 -13.82
CA LYS A 267 -11.57 -12.17 -13.90
C LYS A 267 -12.25 -12.23 -15.26
N ALA A 268 -12.75 -11.09 -15.76
CA ALA A 268 -13.43 -11.02 -17.04
C ALA A 268 -12.52 -11.48 -18.19
N LEU A 269 -11.25 -11.03 -18.16
CA LEU A 269 -10.28 -11.40 -19.18
C LEU A 269 -9.88 -12.89 -19.10
N ARG A 270 -9.69 -13.42 -17.90
CA ARG A 270 -9.42 -14.85 -17.68
C ARG A 270 -10.54 -15.73 -18.26
N LEU A 271 -11.81 -15.41 -17.95
CA LEU A 271 -12.97 -16.15 -18.47
C LEU A 271 -13.09 -16.08 -19.99
N GLN A 272 -12.72 -14.95 -20.61
CA GLN A 272 -12.70 -14.82 -22.07
C GLN A 272 -11.62 -15.71 -22.69
N LEU A 273 -10.43 -15.77 -22.11
CA LEU A 273 -9.34 -16.62 -22.59
C LEU A 273 -9.66 -18.11 -22.39
N GLU A 274 -10.25 -18.50 -21.27
CA GLU A 274 -10.73 -19.85 -21.01
C GLU A 274 -11.86 -20.26 -21.96
N GLY A 275 -12.79 -19.34 -22.27
CA GLY A 275 -13.90 -19.57 -23.22
C GLY A 275 -13.42 -19.74 -24.66
N ILE A 276 -12.43 -18.99 -25.10
CA ILE A 276 -11.80 -19.15 -26.41
C ILE A 276 -11.14 -20.53 -26.51
N ALA A 277 -10.40 -20.95 -25.48
CA ALA A 277 -9.77 -22.26 -25.46
C ALA A 277 -10.81 -23.42 -25.53
N ALA A 278 -11.96 -23.25 -24.87
CA ALA A 278 -13.03 -24.24 -24.94
C ALA A 278 -13.70 -24.32 -26.36
N THR A 279 -13.77 -23.18 -27.06
CA THR A 279 -14.36 -23.11 -28.41
C THR A 279 -13.42 -23.70 -29.46
N GLU A 280 -12.13 -23.50 -29.36
CA GLU A 280 -11.13 -24.06 -30.27
C GLU A 280 -11.03 -25.60 -30.20
N VAL A 281 -11.34 -26.20 -29.06
CA VAL A 281 -11.35 -27.66 -28.89
C VAL A 281 -12.60 -28.29 -29.50
N PHE A 282 -13.73 -27.54 -29.61
CA PHE A 282 -14.95 -28.07 -30.20
C PHE A 282 -15.00 -27.98 -31.75
N ASP A 283 -14.19 -27.14 -32.40
CA ASP A 283 -14.16 -26.99 -33.86
C ASP A 283 -13.25 -28.01 -34.56
N ALA A 284 -12.51 -28.86 -33.83
CA ALA A 284 -11.56 -29.81 -34.40
C ALA A 284 -12.09 -31.24 -34.61
N GLU A 285 -13.34 -31.55 -34.23
CA GLU A 285 -13.88 -32.90 -34.39
C GLU A 285 -15.27 -32.92 -35.02
N THR A 286 -15.27 -33.13 -36.38
CA THR A 286 -16.32 -33.74 -37.18
C THR A 286 -17.77 -33.32 -36.93
N ALA A 287 -18.27 -32.48 -37.83
CA ALA A 287 -19.70 -32.37 -38.11
C ALA A 287 -20.25 -33.67 -38.79
N PRO A 288 -21.15 -34.43 -38.17
CA PRO A 288 -21.99 -35.35 -38.94
C PRO A 288 -23.17 -34.56 -39.51
N THR A 289 -23.22 -34.53 -40.82
CA THR A 289 -24.35 -34.03 -41.59
C THR A 289 -25.59 -34.89 -41.26
N THR A 290 -26.44 -34.43 -40.37
CA THR A 290 -27.75 -35.04 -40.14
C THR A 290 -28.82 -34.23 -40.86
N ARG A 291 -29.36 -34.87 -41.90
CA ARG A 291 -30.46 -34.45 -42.75
C ARG A 291 -31.70 -34.21 -41.88
N VAL A 292 -32.21 -33.01 -41.90
CA VAL A 292 -33.47 -32.63 -41.24
C VAL A 292 -34.61 -33.36 -41.93
N GLN A 293 -35.26 -34.32 -41.27
CA GLN A 293 -36.57 -34.81 -41.64
C GLN A 293 -37.62 -33.91 -41.03
N ASN A 294 -38.50 -33.38 -41.86
CA ASN A 294 -39.73 -32.71 -41.47
C ASN A 294 -40.59 -33.62 -40.60
N VAL A 295 -40.88 -33.20 -39.38
CA VAL A 295 -41.94 -33.79 -38.54
C VAL A 295 -43.06 -32.77 -38.41
N GLU A 296 -44.24 -33.14 -38.85
CA GLU A 296 -45.49 -32.39 -38.70
C GLU A 296 -45.84 -32.15 -37.21
N PRO A 297 -46.50 -31.04 -36.86
CA PRO A 297 -46.82 -30.72 -35.48
C PRO A 297 -48.03 -31.50 -34.98
N ASN A 298 -47.90 -32.20 -33.84
CA ASN A 298 -48.99 -32.81 -33.10
C ASN A 298 -49.52 -31.77 -32.06
N PRO A 299 -50.80 -31.45 -32.04
CA PRO A 299 -51.38 -30.49 -31.13
C PRO A 299 -51.95 -31.19 -29.88
N GLU A 300 -51.16 -31.30 -28.80
CA GLU A 300 -51.73 -31.51 -27.45
C GLU A 300 -50.89 -30.70 -26.45
N THR A 301 -51.43 -29.52 -26.15
CA THR A 301 -50.90 -28.60 -25.17
C THR A 301 -51.68 -28.79 -23.85
N GLU A 302 -51.07 -29.36 -22.84
CA GLU A 302 -51.54 -29.23 -21.48
C GLU A 302 -51.09 -27.90 -20.89
N PRO A 303 -51.91 -27.20 -20.06
CA PRO A 303 -51.61 -25.86 -19.58
C PRO A 303 -50.64 -25.90 -18.40
N MET A 304 -49.51 -25.17 -18.60
CA MET A 304 -48.56 -24.89 -17.51
C MET A 304 -49.19 -24.16 -16.35
N THR A 305 -49.09 -24.75 -15.17
CA THR A 305 -49.51 -24.18 -13.85
C THR A 305 -48.73 -22.88 -13.59
N LYS A 306 -49.47 -21.81 -13.33
CA LYS A 306 -48.97 -20.47 -12.97
C LYS A 306 -48.27 -20.53 -11.63
N LEU A 307 -47.03 -20.06 -11.56
CA LEU A 307 -46.29 -19.79 -10.33
C LEU A 307 -47.01 -18.72 -9.49
N PRO A 308 -47.05 -18.81 -8.15
CA PRO A 308 -47.73 -17.83 -7.32
C PRO A 308 -46.99 -16.48 -7.34
N VAL A 309 -47.75 -15.43 -7.64
CA VAL A 309 -47.27 -14.04 -7.63
C VAL A 309 -46.98 -13.62 -6.19
N VAL A 310 -45.72 -13.45 -5.82
CA VAL A 310 -45.28 -12.98 -4.49
C VAL A 310 -45.36 -11.46 -4.31
N TRP A 311 -45.96 -10.73 -5.23
CA TRP A 311 -46.01 -9.26 -5.21
C TRP A 311 -46.80 -8.63 -4.02
N PRO A 312 -47.88 -9.21 -3.47
CA PRO A 312 -48.55 -8.60 -2.32
C PRO A 312 -47.68 -8.60 -1.03
N TRP A 313 -46.74 -9.54 -0.87
CA TRP A 313 -45.87 -9.60 0.32
C TRP A 313 -44.79 -8.55 0.29
N LEU A 314 -44.27 -8.15 -0.87
CA LEU A 314 -43.27 -7.07 -1.03
C LEU A 314 -43.89 -5.70 -0.71
N ALA A 315 -45.14 -5.47 -1.08
CA ALA A 315 -45.87 -4.24 -0.72
C ALA A 315 -46.09 -4.11 0.79
N LEU A 316 -46.35 -5.22 1.48
CA LEU A 316 -46.58 -5.23 2.93
C LEU A 316 -45.28 -4.97 3.70
N ILE A 317 -44.15 -5.49 3.24
CA ILE A 317 -42.82 -5.21 3.80
C ILE A 317 -42.47 -3.73 3.63
N GLY A 318 -42.72 -3.14 2.45
CA GLY A 318 -42.50 -1.72 2.20
C GLY A 318 -43.26 -0.79 3.16
N VAL A 319 -44.54 -1.08 3.44
CA VAL A 319 -45.36 -0.31 4.39
C VAL A 319 -44.82 -0.43 5.83
N LEU A 320 -44.34 -1.62 6.22
CA LEU A 320 -43.80 -1.87 7.55
C LEU A 320 -42.49 -1.13 7.81
N VAL A 321 -41.62 -1.03 6.79
CA VAL A 321 -40.34 -0.26 6.85
C VAL A 321 -40.63 1.24 6.98
N VAL A 322 -41.60 1.78 6.25
CA VAL A 322 -41.97 3.20 6.32
C VAL A 322 -42.58 3.52 7.70
N ALA A 323 -43.42 2.64 8.25
CA ALA A 323 -43.97 2.81 9.59
C ALA A 323 -42.90 2.78 10.70
N ALA A 324 -41.93 1.88 10.59
CA ALA A 324 -40.80 1.81 11.53
C ALA A 324 -39.89 3.06 11.46
N ALA A 325 -39.64 3.59 10.28
CA ALA A 325 -38.91 4.84 10.11
C ALA A 325 -39.65 6.04 10.73
N GLY A 326 -40.98 6.11 10.59
CA GLY A 326 -41.80 7.15 11.20
C GLY A 326 -41.79 7.11 12.74
N VAL A 327 -41.83 5.92 13.35
CA VAL A 327 -41.73 5.74 14.80
C VAL A 327 -40.33 6.15 15.31
N MET A 328 -39.26 5.80 14.60
CA MET A 328 -37.88 6.23 14.94
C MET A 328 -37.74 7.76 14.92
N ILE A 329 -38.27 8.42 13.89
CA ILE A 329 -38.23 9.89 13.80
C ILE A 329 -39.04 10.53 14.96
N ALA A 330 -40.22 9.98 15.33
CA ALA A 330 -41.02 10.47 16.45
C ALA A 330 -40.27 10.33 17.79
N ILE A 331 -39.57 9.22 18.03
CA ILE A 331 -38.74 9.01 19.23
C ILE A 331 -37.59 10.00 19.30
N VAL A 332 -36.89 10.24 18.19
CA VAL A 332 -35.76 11.20 18.12
C VAL A 332 -36.29 12.63 18.39
N VAL A 333 -37.41 13.03 17.82
CA VAL A 333 -38.03 14.36 18.07
C VAL A 333 -38.48 14.51 19.53
N SER A 334 -38.98 13.44 20.16
CA SER A 334 -39.37 13.46 21.58
C SER A 334 -38.18 13.54 22.53
N LEU A 335 -37.02 13.03 22.16
CA LEU A 335 -35.79 13.08 22.97
C LEU A 335 -35.06 14.43 22.87
N VAL A 336 -35.33 15.22 21.83
CA VAL A 336 -34.68 16.54 21.59
C VAL A 336 -35.50 17.69 22.11
N SER A 337 -36.79 17.50 22.48
CA SER A 337 -37.67 18.55 22.99
C SER A 337 -37.52 18.72 24.49
N GLU A 338 -36.61 19.53 24.97
CA GLU A 338 -36.62 20.08 26.32
C GLU A 338 -37.69 21.19 26.43
N PRO A 339 -38.48 21.26 27.53
CA PRO A 339 -39.48 22.29 27.69
C PRO A 339 -38.82 23.64 28.07
N SER A 340 -39.06 24.64 27.26
CA SER A 340 -38.72 26.04 27.57
C SER A 340 -39.53 26.56 28.75
N PRO A 341 -38.95 27.23 29.74
CA PRO A 341 -39.70 27.91 30.80
C PRO A 341 -40.35 29.23 30.31
N SER A 342 -41.62 29.39 30.68
CA SER A 342 -42.44 30.59 30.46
C SER A 342 -41.87 31.86 31.09
N PRO A 343 -42.13 33.04 30.50
CA PRO A 343 -41.64 34.31 31.02
C PRO A 343 -42.58 34.89 32.09
N SER A 344 -42.02 35.42 33.17
CA SER A 344 -42.68 36.33 34.09
C SER A 344 -41.92 37.67 34.25
N PRO A 345 -42.58 38.73 34.73
CA PRO A 345 -42.52 40.03 34.03
C PRO A 345 -41.42 40.99 34.52
N SER A 346 -41.17 41.95 33.67
CA SER A 346 -40.25 43.08 33.76
C SER A 346 -40.28 43.86 35.06
N VAL A 347 -39.09 44.15 35.61
CA VAL A 347 -38.83 45.37 36.38
C VAL A 347 -37.59 46.03 35.79
N SER A 348 -37.78 47.27 35.37
CA SER A 348 -36.78 48.19 34.86
C SER A 348 -35.99 48.77 36.00
N VAL A 349 -34.63 48.72 36.00
CA VAL A 349 -33.75 49.74 36.57
C VAL A 349 -32.32 49.67 36.04
N SER A 350 -31.92 50.77 35.43
CA SER A 350 -30.62 51.48 35.53
C SER A 350 -29.31 50.83 35.10
N LYS A 351 -28.67 51.51 34.18
CA LYS A 351 -27.30 51.41 33.69
C LYS A 351 -26.24 51.30 34.77
N GLN A 352 -25.34 50.30 34.63
CA GLN A 352 -23.92 50.44 35.00
C GLN A 352 -23.10 49.38 34.24
N PRO A 353 -21.75 49.57 34.04
CA PRO A 353 -21.06 49.07 32.88
C PRO A 353 -20.67 47.60 32.99
N SER A 354 -20.72 46.94 31.83
CA SER A 354 -20.42 45.54 31.58
C SER A 354 -18.95 45.16 31.95
N THR A 355 -18.80 44.25 32.88
CA THR A 355 -17.63 43.38 33.01
C THR A 355 -17.71 42.25 31.97
N PRO A 356 -16.63 41.89 31.33
CA PRO A 356 -16.68 40.82 30.30
C PRO A 356 -16.99 39.48 30.93
N ALA A 357 -17.79 38.68 30.20
CA ALA A 357 -18.06 37.28 30.48
C ALA A 357 -16.77 36.50 30.57
N THR A 358 -16.61 35.71 31.62
CA THR A 358 -15.50 34.78 31.84
C THR A 358 -15.61 33.69 30.76
N GLU A 359 -14.82 33.83 29.70
CA GLU A 359 -14.53 32.72 28.79
C GLU A 359 -13.82 31.61 29.60
N LYS A 360 -14.30 30.39 29.40
CA LYS A 360 -13.65 29.16 29.86
C LYS A 360 -12.21 29.22 29.34
N PRO A 361 -11.17 29.01 30.17
CA PRO A 361 -9.81 29.09 29.69
C PRO A 361 -9.56 28.06 28.62
N GLU A 362 -9.38 28.50 27.37
CA GLU A 362 -8.84 27.65 26.32
C GLU A 362 -7.43 27.24 26.71
N ALA A 363 -7.13 25.95 26.59
CA ALA A 363 -5.78 25.44 26.86
C ALA A 363 -4.81 26.12 25.90
N THR A 364 -3.88 26.92 26.44
CA THR A 364 -2.83 27.57 25.67
C THR A 364 -1.52 26.81 25.80
N VAL A 365 -0.76 26.76 24.71
CA VAL A 365 0.57 26.15 24.65
C VAL A 365 1.59 27.21 24.32
N SER A 366 2.73 27.21 25.05
CA SER A 366 3.85 28.11 24.78
C SER A 366 4.83 27.46 23.82
N VAL A 367 5.16 28.12 22.72
CA VAL A 367 6.18 27.73 21.75
C VAL A 367 7.13 28.91 21.49
N PHE A 368 8.41 28.67 21.66
CA PHE A 368 9.45 29.70 21.46
C PHE A 368 10.14 29.48 20.09
N LEU A 369 10.69 30.54 19.55
CA LEU A 369 11.40 30.51 18.25
C LEU A 369 12.57 29.49 18.29
N THR A 370 13.27 29.39 19.41
CA THR A 370 14.37 28.46 19.66
C THR A 370 13.96 26.98 19.64
N ASP A 371 12.67 26.70 19.81
CA ASP A 371 12.14 25.34 19.78
C ASP A 371 11.97 24.81 18.36
N VAL A 372 11.97 25.70 17.36
CA VAL A 372 11.60 25.41 15.97
C VAL A 372 12.72 25.74 14.99
N VAL A 373 13.32 26.93 15.10
CA VAL A 373 14.38 27.41 14.19
C VAL A 373 15.68 26.61 14.38
N GLY A 374 16.32 26.27 13.28
CA GLY A 374 17.55 25.45 13.27
C GLY A 374 17.31 23.94 13.36
N LYS A 375 16.06 23.50 13.46
CA LYS A 375 15.69 22.08 13.35
C LYS A 375 15.28 21.75 11.93
N LYS A 376 15.36 20.47 11.55
CA LYS A 376 14.78 19.99 10.29
C LYS A 376 13.26 20.22 10.29
N VAL A 377 12.72 20.58 9.12
CA VAL A 377 11.28 20.88 8.97
C VAL A 377 10.38 19.77 9.50
N VAL A 378 10.82 18.52 9.37
CA VAL A 378 10.08 17.33 9.88
C VAL A 378 10.03 17.33 11.40
N ASP A 379 11.17 17.57 12.06
CA ASP A 379 11.26 17.56 13.53
C ASP A 379 10.51 18.73 14.14
N ALA A 380 10.59 19.91 13.52
CA ALA A 380 9.85 21.09 13.92
C ALA A 380 8.32 20.89 13.77
N SER A 381 7.89 20.28 12.67
CA SER A 381 6.47 19.97 12.43
C SER A 381 5.93 18.96 13.45
N LEU A 382 6.69 17.93 13.74
CA LEU A 382 6.31 16.91 14.73
C LEU A 382 6.16 17.53 16.14
N PHE A 383 7.15 18.29 16.56
CA PHE A 383 7.13 18.99 17.84
C PHE A 383 5.91 19.92 18.02
N LEU A 384 5.57 20.69 16.98
CA LEU A 384 4.40 21.59 17.00
C LEU A 384 3.08 20.81 17.03
N THR A 385 3.01 19.69 16.28
CA THR A 385 1.83 18.81 16.26
C THR A 385 1.62 18.11 17.62
N GLU A 386 2.67 17.66 18.28
CA GLU A 386 2.61 17.09 19.64
C GLU A 386 2.11 18.10 20.67
N LYS A 387 2.35 19.38 20.44
CA LYS A 387 1.79 20.49 21.24
C LYS A 387 0.33 20.80 20.90
N GLY A 388 -0.29 20.05 19.97
CA GLY A 388 -1.67 20.26 19.56
C GLY A 388 -1.87 21.45 18.63
N LEU A 389 -0.84 21.90 17.90
CA LEU A 389 -0.88 22.99 16.94
C LEU A 389 -0.99 22.46 15.50
N VAL A 390 -1.56 23.23 14.62
CA VAL A 390 -1.64 22.93 13.17
C VAL A 390 -0.42 23.56 12.49
N VAL A 391 0.33 22.78 11.71
CA VAL A 391 1.56 23.23 11.08
C VAL A 391 1.35 23.46 9.58
N GLU A 392 1.74 24.64 9.11
CA GLU A 392 1.83 24.98 7.68
C GLU A 392 3.32 25.16 7.33
N ALA A 393 3.94 24.15 6.71
CA ALA A 393 5.34 24.22 6.29
C ALA A 393 5.44 24.78 4.87
N LEU A 394 6.13 25.90 4.71
CA LEU A 394 6.27 26.63 3.46
C LEU A 394 7.73 26.61 2.99
N PRO A 395 8.00 26.30 1.70
CA PRO A 395 9.32 26.40 1.14
C PRO A 395 9.76 27.87 1.10
N GLY A 396 11.00 28.16 1.52
CA GLY A 396 11.57 29.51 1.57
C GLY A 396 12.80 29.68 0.68
N GLU A 397 13.90 30.14 1.24
CA GLU A 397 15.11 30.43 0.49
C GLU A 397 15.77 29.19 -0.10
N ALA A 398 16.25 29.31 -1.36
CA ALA A 398 17.01 28.28 -2.04
C ALA A 398 18.49 28.38 -1.68
N LEU A 399 19.11 27.29 -1.26
CA LEU A 399 20.54 27.18 -0.96
C LEU A 399 21.26 26.34 -2.00
N ASP A 400 22.60 26.42 -2.02
CA ASP A 400 23.45 25.53 -2.84
C ASP A 400 23.12 24.07 -2.53
N PRO A 401 23.05 23.18 -3.54
CA PRO A 401 22.75 21.77 -3.34
C PRO A 401 23.62 21.02 -2.32
N SER A 402 24.80 21.53 -2.01
CA SER A 402 25.71 20.96 -1.03
C SER A 402 25.57 21.57 0.39
N ASP A 403 24.70 22.55 0.59
CA ASP A 403 24.55 23.22 1.88
C ASP A 403 23.84 22.28 2.88
N PRO A 404 24.45 22.00 4.06
CA PRO A 404 23.86 21.09 5.04
C PRO A 404 22.58 21.63 5.69
N ARG A 405 22.27 22.91 5.53
CA ARG A 405 21.05 23.55 6.09
C ARG A 405 19.80 23.33 5.25
N ILE A 406 19.91 22.68 4.10
CA ILE A 406 18.71 22.31 3.32
C ILE A 406 17.74 21.53 4.20
N LEU A 407 16.44 21.91 4.18
CA LEU A 407 15.35 21.44 5.04
C LEU A 407 15.43 21.93 6.51
N ASP A 408 16.36 22.81 6.88
CA ASP A 408 16.32 23.44 8.19
C ASP A 408 15.31 24.59 8.19
N VAL A 409 14.56 24.72 9.28
CA VAL A 409 13.64 25.85 9.51
C VAL A 409 14.46 27.10 9.87
N TYR A 410 14.29 28.17 9.12
CA TYR A 410 14.98 29.43 9.38
C TYR A 410 14.05 30.52 9.92
N GLN A 411 12.73 30.39 9.73
CA GLN A 411 11.73 31.32 10.21
C GLN A 411 10.46 30.60 10.63
N ALA A 412 9.77 31.13 11.65
CA ALA A 412 8.46 30.64 12.07
C ALA A 412 7.56 31.81 12.51
N GLU A 413 6.27 31.70 12.24
CA GLU A 413 5.23 32.68 12.58
C GLU A 413 4.10 31.99 13.38
N GLY A 414 3.39 32.77 14.20
CA GLY A 414 2.32 32.25 15.05
C GLY A 414 2.84 31.60 16.32
N LEU A 415 4.03 32.00 16.80
CA LEU A 415 4.66 31.53 18.02
C LEU A 415 4.25 32.37 19.25
N GLY A 416 4.52 31.87 20.43
CA GLY A 416 4.20 32.49 21.72
C GLY A 416 3.25 31.64 22.55
N GLN A 417 2.42 32.28 23.37
CA GLN A 417 1.28 31.59 24.02
C GLN A 417 0.10 31.58 23.06
N VAL A 418 -0.17 30.43 22.46
CA VAL A 418 -1.21 30.25 21.46
C VAL A 418 -2.21 29.18 21.89
N PRO A 419 -3.51 29.32 21.58
CA PRO A 419 -4.51 28.28 21.83
C PRO A 419 -4.17 26.98 21.11
N VAL A 420 -4.52 25.84 21.71
CA VAL A 420 -4.42 24.53 21.06
C VAL A 420 -5.30 24.55 19.79
N GLY A 421 -4.75 24.06 18.68
CA GLY A 421 -5.40 24.12 17.35
C GLY A 421 -5.03 25.32 16.52
N SER A 422 -4.23 26.28 17.04
CA SER A 422 -3.74 27.41 16.26
C SER A 422 -2.79 26.98 15.16
N VAL A 423 -2.77 27.74 14.04
CA VAL A 423 -1.86 27.49 12.91
C VAL A 423 -0.52 28.17 13.15
N VAL A 424 0.56 27.40 13.06
CA VAL A 424 1.94 27.88 13.08
C VAL A 424 2.54 27.68 11.69
N ARG A 425 3.09 28.75 11.10
CA ARG A 425 3.79 28.69 9.81
C ARG A 425 5.28 28.57 10.04
N ILE A 426 5.91 27.63 9.36
CA ILE A 426 7.37 27.45 9.40
C ILE A 426 7.93 27.54 7.98
N PHE A 427 9.04 28.25 7.81
CA PHE A 427 9.74 28.42 6.53
C PHE A 427 11.08 27.69 6.61
N TYR A 428 11.38 26.89 5.60
CA TYR A 428 12.57 26.07 5.54
C TYR A 428 13.35 26.25 4.24
N TYR A 429 14.68 26.02 4.30
CA TYR A 429 15.55 26.13 3.14
C TYR A 429 15.26 24.99 2.15
N ILE A 430 15.23 25.34 0.86
CA ILE A 430 15.09 24.39 -0.24
C ILE A 430 16.40 24.28 -1.04
N GLN A 431 16.55 23.19 -1.79
CA GLN A 431 17.68 23.02 -2.71
C GLN A 431 17.49 23.95 -3.92
N GLY A 432 18.49 24.79 -4.20
CA GLY A 432 18.54 25.61 -5.39
C GLY A 432 18.90 24.77 -6.65
N GLU A 433 18.57 25.32 -7.81
CA GLU A 433 18.94 24.73 -9.10
C GLU A 433 20.47 24.85 -9.25
N SER A 434 21.17 23.74 -9.53
CA SER A 434 22.62 23.76 -9.78
C SER A 434 22.92 24.68 -10.98
N ALA A 435 23.77 25.67 -10.81
CA ALA A 435 24.25 26.45 -11.94
C ALA A 435 24.83 25.50 -13.01
N PRO A 436 24.53 25.67 -14.30
CA PRO A 436 25.11 24.83 -15.36
C PRO A 436 26.63 24.88 -15.27
N ALA A 437 27.24 23.71 -15.26
CA ALA A 437 28.71 23.61 -15.25
C ALA A 437 29.30 24.50 -16.34
N PRO A 438 30.37 25.31 -16.06
CA PRO A 438 31.01 26.12 -17.06
C PRO A 438 31.47 25.23 -18.21
N SER A 439 31.04 25.56 -19.41
CA SER A 439 31.47 24.87 -20.63
C SER A 439 33.00 24.80 -20.64
N PRO A 440 33.60 23.64 -20.95
CA PRO A 440 35.06 23.54 -20.99
C PRO A 440 35.62 24.57 -21.97
N THR A 441 36.48 25.43 -21.47
CA THR A 441 37.24 26.40 -22.27
C THR A 441 38.03 25.63 -23.34
N PRO A 442 37.94 25.97 -24.64
CA PRO A 442 38.67 25.25 -25.66
C PRO A 442 40.18 25.38 -25.36
N THR A 443 40.81 24.28 -25.06
CA THR A 443 42.25 24.17 -24.90
C THR A 443 42.87 24.54 -26.26
N THR A 444 43.51 25.71 -26.32
CA THR A 444 44.31 26.12 -27.47
C THR A 444 45.41 25.12 -27.61
N THR A 445 45.35 24.27 -28.63
CA THR A 445 46.40 23.36 -29.01
C THR A 445 47.55 24.23 -29.56
N GLU A 446 48.60 24.39 -28.76
CA GLU A 446 49.85 25.02 -29.16
C GLU A 446 50.46 24.17 -30.28
N THR A 447 50.40 24.70 -31.51
CA THR A 447 50.95 24.05 -32.68
C THR A 447 52.47 24.18 -32.59
N THR A 448 53.12 23.10 -32.24
CA THR A 448 54.62 22.98 -32.33
C THR A 448 55.04 23.13 -33.78
N PRO A 449 56.02 24.00 -34.11
CA PRO A 449 56.49 24.15 -35.47
C PRO A 449 57.27 22.86 -35.95
N PRO A 450 57.26 22.55 -37.27
CA PRO A 450 57.82 21.31 -37.77
C PRO A 450 59.34 21.33 -37.64
N VAL A 451 59.90 20.29 -37.02
CA VAL A 451 61.30 20.01 -36.93
C VAL A 451 61.80 19.67 -38.34
N SER A 452 62.78 20.47 -38.85
CA SER A 452 63.48 20.21 -40.10
C SER A 452 64.31 18.91 -40.04
N PRO A 453 64.35 18.09 -41.09
CA PRO A 453 65.13 16.87 -41.11
C PRO A 453 66.65 17.19 -41.18
N PRO A 454 67.54 16.35 -40.57
CA PRO A 454 68.95 16.55 -40.61
C PRO A 454 69.50 16.31 -42.02
N PRO A 455 70.64 16.97 -42.37
CA PRO A 455 71.28 16.85 -43.72
C PRO A 455 71.86 15.46 -43.91
N THR A 456 71.56 14.85 -45.05
CA THR A 456 72.19 13.64 -45.55
C THR A 456 73.62 13.98 -45.96
N THR A 457 74.65 13.47 -45.24
CA THR A 457 75.99 13.40 -45.64
C THR A 457 76.15 12.28 -46.68
N GLY A 458 76.36 12.66 -47.92
CA GLY A 458 76.91 11.77 -48.94
C GLY A 458 78.40 11.51 -48.65
N GLY A 459 78.82 10.27 -48.84
CA GLY A 459 80.23 9.85 -48.78
C GLY A 459 80.44 8.70 -49.71
N GLY A 460 81.20 8.89 -50.70
CA GLY A 460 81.99 8.21 -51.60
C GLY A 460 82.09 6.70 -51.68
#